data_bc9d31c8784042649503debd66b86705
#
_entry.id   bc9d31c8784042649503debd66b86705
#
_cell.length_a   1.000
_cell.length_b   1.000
_cell.length_c   1.000
_cell.angle_alpha   90.00
_cell.angle_beta   90.00
_cell.angle_gamma   90.00
#
_symmetry.space_group_name_H-M   'P 1'
#
loop_
_entity.id
_entity.type
_entity.pdbx_description
1 polymer ?
#
loop_
_entity_poly.entity_id
_entity_poly.type
_entity_poly.pdbx_seq_one_letter_code
_entity_poly.pdbx_strand_id
1 'polypeptide(L)'
;VPLSGRALELLEQTQQLGSPYLFPASKGGGMSNMAMSMLLRRMKPGVSITVHGFRSSFGGWAAVRTNFAWEICETALSHVTGTKTEVAYFRTDLLEKRRKMMDAWANFCGQPAKLSDTVRPIRAAA
;
A
#
# COMPACT_ATOMS: atom_id res chain seq x y z
N VAL A 1 8.79 7.93 -3.79
CA VAL A 1 8.54 6.69 -3.03
C VAL A 1 9.30 5.57 -3.72
N PRO A 2 10.10 4.75 -3.04
CA PRO A 2 10.71 3.58 -3.65
C PRO A 2 9.63 2.56 -4.01
N LEU A 3 9.75 1.95 -5.18
CA LEU A 3 8.87 0.88 -5.63
C LEU A 3 9.54 -0.47 -5.39
N SER A 4 8.78 -1.46 -4.96
CA SER A 4 9.25 -2.84 -4.89
C SER A 4 9.36 -3.46 -6.28
N GLY A 5 10.14 -4.54 -6.44
CA GLY A 5 10.26 -5.27 -7.71
C GLY A 5 8.90 -5.69 -8.25
N ARG A 6 8.00 -6.20 -7.40
CA ARG A 6 6.64 -6.57 -7.80
C ARG A 6 5.81 -5.40 -8.30
N ALA A 7 5.96 -4.22 -7.68
CA ALA A 7 5.26 -3.02 -8.16
C ALA A 7 5.78 -2.58 -9.54
N LEU A 8 7.09 -2.68 -9.78
CA LEU A 8 7.68 -2.38 -11.09
C LEU A 8 7.16 -3.33 -12.18
N GLU A 9 7.15 -4.64 -11.94
CA GLU A 9 6.57 -5.64 -12.86
C GLU A 9 5.12 -5.30 -13.25
N LEU A 10 4.29 -4.94 -12.27
CA LEU A 10 2.90 -4.56 -12.52
C LEU A 10 2.78 -3.28 -13.35
N LEU A 11 3.65 -2.30 -13.11
CA LEU A 11 3.66 -1.06 -13.87
C LEU A 11 4.14 -1.27 -15.32
N GLU A 12 5.15 -2.12 -15.53
CA GLU A 12 5.61 -2.49 -16.87
C GLU A 12 4.50 -3.14 -17.71
N GLN A 13 3.68 -3.99 -17.09
CA GLN A 13 2.51 -4.58 -17.76
C GLN A 13 1.48 -3.52 -18.19
N THR A 14 1.34 -2.42 -17.46
CA THR A 14 0.40 -1.35 -17.81
C THR A 14 0.92 -0.41 -18.88
N GLN A 15 2.23 -0.24 -19.01
CA GLN A 15 2.84 0.62 -20.04
C GLN A 15 2.57 0.14 -21.48
N GLN A 16 2.24 -1.12 -21.68
CA GLN A 16 1.91 -1.70 -22.99
C GLN A 16 0.62 -1.14 -23.60
N LEU A 17 -0.13 -0.31 -22.87
CA LEU A 17 -1.39 0.27 -23.34
C LEU A 17 -1.22 1.48 -24.27
N GLY A 18 0.02 1.92 -24.56
CA GLY A 18 0.30 3.02 -25.51
C GLY A 18 -0.27 4.39 -25.07
N SER A 19 -0.51 4.59 -23.79
CA SER A 19 -1.04 5.83 -23.22
C SER A 19 0.04 6.58 -22.43
N PRO A 20 0.02 7.93 -22.38
CA PRO A 20 0.87 8.69 -21.47
C PRO A 20 0.51 8.51 -20.00
N TYR A 21 -0.64 7.89 -19.71
CA TYR A 21 -1.08 7.54 -18.37
C TYR A 21 -0.84 6.07 -18.08
N LEU A 22 -0.29 5.75 -16.92
CA LEU A 22 -0.13 4.36 -16.45
C LEU A 22 -1.48 3.64 -16.34
N PHE A 23 -2.50 4.35 -15.94
CA PHE A 23 -3.88 3.86 -15.85
C PHE A 23 -4.80 4.77 -16.66
N PRO A 24 -4.95 4.53 -17.96
CA PRO A 24 -5.80 5.35 -18.81
C PRO A 24 -7.29 5.10 -18.54
N ALA A 25 -8.09 6.14 -18.70
CA ALA A 25 -9.54 6.01 -18.74
C ALA A 25 -9.99 5.53 -20.12
N SER A 26 -11.12 4.81 -20.19
CA SER A 26 -11.66 4.27 -21.45
C SER A 26 -12.01 5.34 -22.51
N LYS A 27 -12.29 6.57 -22.07
CA LYS A 27 -12.59 7.72 -22.93
C LYS A 27 -11.39 8.63 -23.19
N GLY A 28 -10.17 8.18 -22.85
CA GLY A 28 -8.94 8.98 -22.91
C GLY A 28 -8.71 9.74 -21.60
N GLY A 29 -7.44 10.18 -21.42
CA GLY A 29 -7.01 10.84 -20.18
C GLY A 29 -6.73 9.85 -19.05
N GLY A 30 -6.49 10.39 -17.84
CA GLY A 30 -6.25 9.59 -16.63
C GLY A 30 -7.56 9.14 -15.97
N MET A 31 -7.47 8.11 -15.11
CA MET A 31 -8.61 7.66 -14.32
C MET A 31 -9.09 8.72 -13.33
N SER A 32 -10.40 8.74 -13.08
CA SER A 32 -10.99 9.63 -12.07
C SER A 32 -10.62 9.18 -10.64
N ASN A 33 -10.73 10.11 -9.68
CA ASN A 33 -10.52 9.81 -8.26
C ASN A 33 -11.47 8.72 -7.72
N MET A 34 -12.62 8.50 -8.38
CA MET A 34 -13.59 7.48 -7.98
C MET A 34 -13.28 6.09 -8.56
N ALA A 35 -12.40 5.99 -9.56
CA ALA A 35 -12.15 4.74 -10.29
C ALA A 35 -11.75 3.57 -9.38
N MET A 36 -10.81 3.80 -8.46
CA MET A 36 -10.38 2.77 -7.51
C MET A 36 -11.50 2.35 -6.55
N SER A 37 -12.28 3.30 -6.04
CA SER A 37 -13.40 3.00 -5.15
C SER A 37 -14.49 2.18 -5.86
N MET A 38 -14.77 2.50 -7.12
CA MET A 38 -15.71 1.74 -7.95
C MET A 38 -15.19 0.34 -8.28
N LEU A 39 -13.89 0.20 -8.51
CA LEU A 39 -13.26 -1.10 -8.72
C LEU A 39 -13.39 -1.98 -7.48
N LEU A 40 -13.07 -1.45 -6.30
CA LEU A 40 -13.17 -2.19 -5.03
C LEU A 40 -14.60 -2.68 -4.76
N ARG A 41 -15.61 -1.83 -5.01
CA ARG A 41 -17.03 -2.23 -4.87
C ARG A 41 -17.43 -3.38 -5.78
N ARG A 42 -16.89 -3.41 -7.01
CA ARG A 42 -17.15 -4.50 -7.97
C ARG A 42 -16.41 -5.79 -7.59
N MET A 43 -15.19 -5.69 -7.10
CA MET A 43 -14.38 -6.86 -6.73
C MET A 43 -14.91 -7.57 -5.48
N LYS A 44 -15.43 -6.82 -4.52
CA LYS A 44 -15.91 -7.34 -3.24
C LYS A 44 -17.25 -6.68 -2.86
N PRO A 45 -18.33 -7.04 -3.53
CA PRO A 45 -19.66 -6.52 -3.19
C PRO A 45 -20.06 -6.96 -1.76
N GLY A 46 -20.66 -6.04 -1.01
CA GLY A 46 -21.07 -6.29 0.37
C GLY A 46 -19.97 -6.13 1.43
N VAL A 47 -18.72 -5.88 1.03
CA VAL A 47 -17.61 -5.62 1.97
C VAL A 47 -17.21 -4.14 1.91
N SER A 48 -17.17 -3.49 3.07
CA SER A 48 -16.74 -2.09 3.16
C SER A 48 -15.22 -1.98 3.12
N ILE A 49 -14.64 -1.99 1.92
CA ILE A 49 -13.21 -1.74 1.67
C ILE A 49 -13.06 -0.35 1.06
N THR A 50 -12.15 0.43 1.59
CA THR A 50 -11.84 1.77 1.08
C THR A 50 -10.40 1.85 0.57
N VAL A 51 -10.16 2.75 -0.39
CA VAL A 51 -8.79 3.02 -0.87
C VAL A 51 -7.88 3.48 0.28
N HIS A 52 -8.40 4.30 1.19
CA HIS A 52 -7.68 4.73 2.39
C HIS A 52 -7.35 3.57 3.33
N GLY A 53 -8.19 2.54 3.37
CA GLY A 53 -7.96 1.34 4.19
C GLY A 53 -6.65 0.62 3.86
N PHE A 54 -6.21 0.64 2.60
CA PHE A 54 -4.89 0.06 2.24
C PHE A 54 -3.73 0.80 2.91
N ARG A 55 -3.83 2.11 3.03
CA ARG A 55 -2.85 2.93 3.76
C ARG A 55 -2.81 2.54 5.24
N SER A 56 -3.97 2.39 5.86
CA SER A 56 -4.08 1.95 7.25
C SER A 56 -3.55 0.52 7.45
N SER A 57 -3.82 -0.38 6.49
CA SER A 57 -3.30 -1.75 6.52
C SER A 57 -1.78 -1.80 6.45
N PHE A 58 -1.16 -0.97 5.62
CA PHE A 58 0.30 -0.84 5.56
C PHE A 58 0.87 -0.36 6.90
N GLY A 59 0.32 0.71 7.48
CA GLY A 59 0.75 1.23 8.78
C GLY A 59 0.58 0.21 9.91
N GLY A 60 -0.56 -0.47 9.96
CA GLY A 60 -0.81 -1.53 10.93
C GLY A 60 0.13 -2.73 10.78
N TRP A 61 0.40 -3.18 9.55
CA TRP A 61 1.39 -4.20 9.28
C TRP A 61 2.79 -3.78 9.76
N ALA A 62 3.20 -2.56 9.41
CA ALA A 62 4.51 -2.04 9.79
C ALA A 62 4.69 -2.03 11.31
N ALA A 63 3.68 -1.57 12.05
CA ALA A 63 3.71 -1.46 13.50
C ALA A 63 3.69 -2.83 14.21
N VAL A 64 2.96 -3.82 13.68
CA VAL A 64 2.72 -5.10 14.36
C VAL A 64 3.65 -6.22 13.89
N ARG A 65 4.07 -6.17 12.63
CA ARG A 65 4.79 -7.28 11.98
C ARG A 65 6.24 -7.00 11.64
N THR A 66 6.74 -5.79 11.94
CA THR A 66 8.09 -5.39 11.57
C THR A 66 8.80 -4.65 12.70
N ASN A 67 10.13 -4.57 12.60
CA ASN A 67 10.98 -3.78 13.48
C ASN A 67 11.52 -2.53 12.77
N PHE A 68 10.87 -2.07 11.70
CA PHE A 68 11.25 -0.81 11.08
C PHE A 68 10.96 0.36 12.03
N ALA A 69 11.88 1.32 12.08
CA ALA A 69 11.69 2.51 12.90
C ALA A 69 10.44 3.28 12.46
N TRP A 70 9.74 3.87 13.42
CA TRP A 70 8.49 4.60 13.19
C TRP A 70 8.61 5.69 12.11
N GLU A 71 9.72 6.41 12.12
CA GLU A 71 9.99 7.49 11.17
C GLU A 71 10.04 6.99 9.72
N ILE A 72 10.50 5.74 9.50
CA ILE A 72 10.53 5.12 8.16
C ILE A 72 9.10 4.87 7.68
N CYS A 73 8.24 4.36 8.55
CA CYS A 73 6.84 4.11 8.25
C CYS A 73 6.09 5.42 7.94
N GLU A 74 6.23 6.44 8.79
CA GLU A 74 5.61 7.74 8.61
C GLU A 74 6.06 8.41 7.31
N THR A 75 7.37 8.35 7.01
CA THR A 75 7.91 8.90 5.76
C THR A 75 7.42 8.11 4.54
N ALA A 76 7.27 6.79 4.64
CA ALA A 76 6.70 5.96 3.57
C ALA A 76 5.22 6.30 3.30
N LEU A 77 4.51 6.67 4.35
CA LEU A 77 3.13 7.18 4.28
C LEU A 77 3.03 8.66 3.89
N SER A 78 4.15 9.33 3.63
CA SER A 78 4.20 10.78 3.34
C SER A 78 3.59 11.63 4.46
N HIS A 79 3.68 11.16 5.69
CA HIS A 79 3.39 11.99 6.85
C HIS A 79 4.58 12.92 7.11
N VAL A 80 4.30 14.19 7.38
CA VAL A 80 5.33 15.15 7.79
C VAL A 80 5.60 14.91 9.27
N THR A 81 6.69 14.21 9.57
CA THR A 81 7.15 13.99 10.94
C THR A 81 8.38 14.84 11.21
N GLY A 82 8.34 15.60 12.28
CA GLY A 82 9.47 16.40 12.73
C GLY A 82 9.52 17.84 12.23
N THR A 83 10.52 18.58 12.71
CA THR A 83 10.83 19.95 12.31
C THR A 83 11.42 19.99 10.89
N LYS A 84 11.38 21.16 10.24
CA LYS A 84 11.98 21.37 8.91
C LYS A 84 13.47 20.93 8.85
N THR A 85 14.18 21.10 9.95
CA THR A 85 15.59 20.73 10.08
C THR A 85 15.78 19.21 10.12
N GLU A 86 14.96 18.49 10.87
CA GLU A 86 14.99 17.01 10.93
C GLU A 86 14.63 16.40 9.58
N VAL A 87 13.62 16.93 8.89
CA VAL A 87 13.22 16.48 7.55
C VAL A 87 14.38 16.65 6.53
N ALA A 88 15.18 17.72 6.65
CA ALA A 88 16.33 17.93 5.77
C ALA A 88 17.48 16.94 6.04
N TYR A 89 17.69 16.59 7.31
CA TYR A 89 18.76 15.68 7.72
C TYR A 89 18.52 14.22 7.32
N PHE A 90 17.25 13.79 7.29
CA PHE A 90 16.87 12.39 7.02
C PHE A 90 16.67 12.03 5.54
N ARG A 91 16.84 12.98 4.60
CA ARG A 91 16.43 12.76 3.19
C ARG A 91 17.15 11.63 2.47
N THR A 92 18.43 11.42 2.69
CA THR A 92 19.22 10.42 1.95
C THR A 92 19.17 9.03 2.58
N ASP A 93 19.27 8.95 3.90
CA ASP A 93 19.30 7.67 4.61
C ASP A 93 17.97 6.92 4.63
N LEU A 94 16.84 7.66 4.59
CA LEU A 94 15.52 7.04 4.64
C LEU A 94 15.11 6.38 3.32
N LEU A 95 15.68 6.76 2.18
CA LEU A 95 15.28 6.18 0.89
C LEU A 95 15.59 4.69 0.82
N GLU A 96 16.80 4.29 1.18
CA GLU A 96 17.22 2.88 1.18
C GLU A 96 16.50 2.06 2.26
N LYS A 97 16.26 2.64 3.42
CA LYS A 97 15.47 2.01 4.49
C LYS A 97 14.02 1.79 4.04
N ARG A 98 13.43 2.79 3.36
CA ARG A 98 12.07 2.67 2.79
C ARG A 98 12.02 1.66 1.65
N ARG A 99 13.06 1.52 0.83
CA ARG A 99 13.14 0.48 -0.20
C ARG A 99 13.00 -0.90 0.42
N LYS A 100 13.80 -1.20 1.45
CA LYS A 100 13.72 -2.47 2.18
C LYS A 100 12.33 -2.71 2.79
N MET A 101 11.71 -1.67 3.31
CA MET A 101 10.34 -1.74 3.85
C MET A 101 9.30 -2.04 2.77
N MET A 102 9.40 -1.40 1.61
CA MET A 102 8.48 -1.65 0.49
C MET A 102 8.63 -3.06 -0.09
N ASP A 103 9.86 -3.59 -0.15
CA ASP A 103 10.10 -4.99 -0.55
C ASP A 103 9.53 -5.98 0.48
N ALA A 104 9.70 -5.71 1.77
CA ALA A 104 9.09 -6.51 2.83
C ALA A 104 7.56 -6.48 2.78
N TRP A 105 6.96 -5.32 2.49
CA TRP A 105 5.52 -5.19 2.29
C TRP A 105 5.04 -5.98 1.07
N ALA A 106 5.72 -5.89 -0.06
CA ALA A 106 5.39 -6.64 -1.26
C ALA A 106 5.45 -8.16 -1.02
N ASN A 107 6.48 -8.63 -0.32
CA ASN A 107 6.60 -10.03 0.08
C ASN A 107 5.44 -10.46 1.00
N PHE A 108 5.06 -9.63 1.97
CA PHE A 108 3.91 -9.90 2.83
C PHE A 108 2.60 -10.00 2.05
N CYS A 109 2.35 -9.07 1.13
CA CYS A 109 1.15 -9.08 0.29
C CYS A 109 1.11 -10.28 -0.67
N GLY A 110 2.26 -10.78 -1.12
CA GLY A 110 2.37 -11.94 -2.01
C GLY A 110 2.21 -13.28 -1.31
N GLN A 111 2.24 -13.32 0.03
CA GLN A 111 2.05 -14.58 0.76
C GLN A 111 0.58 -15.01 0.73
N PRO A 112 0.30 -16.32 0.54
CA PRO A 112 -1.06 -16.82 0.70
C PRO A 112 -1.55 -16.54 2.13
N ALA A 113 -2.80 -16.10 2.25
CA ALA A 113 -3.41 -15.88 3.55
C ALA A 113 -3.36 -17.19 4.36
N LYS A 114 -2.57 -17.22 5.42
CA LYS A 114 -2.65 -18.31 6.40
C LYS A 114 -3.96 -18.12 7.14
N LEU A 115 -4.98 -18.86 6.76
CA LEU A 115 -6.15 -19.06 7.59
C LEU A 115 -5.64 -19.74 8.87
N SER A 116 -5.52 -18.99 9.96
CA SER A 116 -5.19 -19.61 11.24
C SER A 116 -6.41 -20.41 11.68
N ASP A 117 -6.26 -21.71 11.85
CA ASP A 117 -7.30 -22.61 12.42
C ASP A 117 -7.74 -22.22 13.84
N THR A 118 -7.13 -21.18 14.40
CA THR A 118 -7.39 -20.67 15.74
C THR A 118 -8.46 -19.56 15.81
N VAL A 119 -8.94 -19.04 14.67
CA VAL A 119 -10.05 -18.08 14.69
C VAL A 119 -11.36 -18.84 14.84
N ARG A 120 -11.80 -19.06 16.07
CA ARG A 120 -13.14 -19.55 16.36
C ARG A 120 -14.13 -18.37 16.34
N PRO A 121 -15.25 -18.46 15.61
CA PRO A 121 -16.29 -17.44 15.71
C PRO A 121 -16.82 -17.42 17.14
N ILE A 122 -16.88 -16.24 17.75
CA ILE A 122 -17.56 -16.05 19.02
C ILE A 122 -19.05 -16.28 18.72
N ARG A 123 -19.60 -17.42 19.14
CA ARG A 123 -21.05 -17.64 19.08
C ARG A 123 -21.71 -16.59 19.97
N ALA A 124 -22.61 -15.79 19.39
CA ALA A 124 -23.54 -15.02 20.19
C ALA A 124 -24.29 -16.03 21.09
N ALA A 125 -24.26 -15.80 22.41
CA ALA A 125 -25.09 -16.56 23.36
C ALA A 125 -26.56 -16.32 22.97
N ALA A 126 -27.27 -17.41 22.76
CA ALA A 126 -28.71 -17.39 22.55
C ALA A 126 -29.43 -16.94 23.79
#